data_8cc48987e25ee6408620620996e524d5
#
_entry.id   8cc48987e25ee6408620620996e524d5
#
_cell.length_a   1.000
_cell.length_b   1.000
_cell.length_c   1.000
_cell.angle_alpha   90.00
_cell.angle_beta   90.00
_cell.angle_gamma   90.00
#
_symmetry.space_group_name_H-M   'P 1'
#
loop_
_entity.id
_entity.type
_entity.pdbx_description
1 polymer ?
#
loop_
_entity_poly.entity_id
_entity_poly.type
_entity_poly.pdbx_seq_one_letter_code
_entity_poly.pdbx_strand_id
1 'polypeptide(L)'
;PILLAPGPQEIDEANKLNGKVVLDDNKPVNIKTLVSLINKAKFVISNDTGPAHIASHLDKKGLVLFGSHTTAKKVSIENFNFKALTVQNLEDLSVETVLSDVKSRLN
;
A
#
# COMPACT_ATOMS: atom_id res chain seq x y z
N PRO A 1 12.92 5.79 -5.97
CA PRO A 1 12.00 6.85 -5.53
C PRO A 1 10.72 6.28 -4.95
N ILE A 2 10.18 6.97 -3.97
CA ILE A 2 8.94 6.59 -3.32
C ILE A 2 7.84 7.52 -3.81
N LEU A 3 6.76 6.93 -4.34
CA LEU A 3 5.58 7.67 -4.76
C LEU A 3 4.47 7.45 -3.73
N LEU A 4 3.76 8.52 -3.39
CA LEU A 4 2.67 8.51 -2.45
C LEU A 4 1.38 8.87 -3.19
N ALA A 5 0.37 8.01 -3.08
CA ALA A 5 -0.93 8.24 -3.72
C ALA A 5 -2.02 8.27 -2.65
N PRO A 6 -2.20 9.42 -1.98
CA PRO A 6 -3.12 9.53 -0.86
C PRO A 6 -4.59 9.55 -1.30
N GLY A 7 -5.47 9.10 -0.40
CA GLY A 7 -6.90 9.35 -0.54
C GLY A 7 -7.24 10.80 -0.19
N PRO A 8 -8.53 11.19 -0.33
CA PRO A 8 -8.90 12.60 -0.20
C PRO A 8 -8.68 13.21 1.18
N GLN A 9 -8.66 12.38 2.22
CA GLN A 9 -8.46 12.87 3.58
C GLN A 9 -7.01 12.74 4.07
N GLU A 10 -6.11 12.30 3.20
CA GLU A 10 -4.73 11.96 3.56
C GLU A 10 -3.69 12.83 2.86
N ILE A 11 -4.13 13.80 2.06
CA ILE A 11 -3.21 14.61 1.25
C ILE A 11 -2.25 15.40 2.13
N ASP A 12 -2.77 16.06 3.18
CA ASP A 12 -1.94 16.87 4.07
C ASP A 12 -0.90 16.01 4.79
N GLU A 13 -1.29 14.83 5.24
CA GLU A 13 -0.36 13.91 5.90
C GLU A 13 0.71 13.40 4.92
N ALA A 14 0.31 13.10 3.70
CA ALA A 14 1.25 12.63 2.68
C ALA A 14 2.29 13.70 2.36
N ASN A 15 1.88 14.98 2.31
CA ASN A 15 2.80 16.08 2.02
C ASN A 15 3.89 16.26 3.08
N LYS A 16 3.70 15.70 4.27
CA LYS A 16 4.70 15.75 5.35
C LYS A 16 5.76 14.66 5.23
N LEU A 17 5.57 13.70 4.35
CA LEU A 17 6.45 12.54 4.22
C LEU A 17 7.50 12.75 3.13
N ASN A 18 8.59 12.00 3.23
CA ASN A 18 9.67 12.01 2.24
C ASN A 18 9.30 11.10 1.06
N GLY A 19 8.61 11.66 0.10
CA GLY A 19 8.21 10.96 -1.10
C GLY A 19 7.56 11.94 -2.04
N LYS A 20 7.33 11.51 -3.27
CA LYS A 20 6.64 12.35 -4.25
C LYS A 20 5.14 12.07 -4.16
N VAL A 21 4.37 13.07 -3.76
CA VAL A 21 2.91 12.97 -3.73
C VAL A 21 2.37 13.12 -5.13
N VAL A 22 1.60 12.15 -5.59
CA VAL A 22 1.00 12.13 -6.92
C VAL A 22 -0.46 12.51 -6.80
N LEU A 23 -0.83 13.62 -7.44
CA LEU A 23 -2.19 14.15 -7.43
C LEU A 23 -2.61 14.52 -8.83
N ASP A 24 -3.92 14.61 -9.05
CA ASP A 24 -4.52 15.08 -10.30
C ASP A 24 -5.31 16.36 -9.96
N ASP A 25 -4.80 17.51 -10.39
CA ASP A 25 -5.37 18.83 -10.07
C ASP A 25 -5.62 19.02 -8.58
N ASN A 26 -4.61 18.68 -7.76
CA ASN A 26 -4.67 18.77 -6.30
C ASN A 26 -5.69 17.83 -5.64
N LYS A 27 -6.18 16.84 -6.38
CA LYS A 27 -7.09 15.81 -5.90
C LYS A 27 -6.43 14.44 -6.01
N PRO A 28 -6.92 13.44 -5.28
CA PRO A 28 -6.42 12.08 -5.47
C PRO A 28 -6.53 11.65 -6.94
N VAL A 29 -5.56 10.86 -7.38
CA VAL A 29 -5.57 10.35 -8.76
C VAL A 29 -6.81 9.50 -9.01
N ASN A 30 -7.31 9.50 -10.24
CA ASN A 30 -8.44 8.67 -10.60
C ASN A 30 -8.02 7.19 -10.68
N ILE A 31 -9.00 6.31 -10.81
CA ILE A 31 -8.75 4.86 -10.78
C ILE A 31 -7.82 4.42 -11.93
N LYS A 32 -7.96 5.00 -13.10
CA LYS A 32 -7.12 4.69 -14.25
C LYS A 32 -5.65 5.00 -13.97
N THR A 33 -5.39 6.18 -13.43
CA THR A 33 -4.04 6.60 -13.08
C THR A 33 -3.47 5.74 -11.97
N LEU A 34 -4.28 5.42 -10.97
CA LEU A 34 -3.87 4.56 -9.86
C LEU A 34 -3.47 3.17 -10.35
N VAL A 35 -4.25 2.57 -11.21
CA VAL A 35 -3.94 1.26 -11.79
C VAL A 35 -2.61 1.32 -12.55
N SER A 36 -2.41 2.37 -13.33
CA SER A 36 -1.17 2.55 -14.09
C SER A 36 0.04 2.70 -13.17
N LEU A 37 -0.09 3.49 -12.10
CA LEU A 37 0.99 3.65 -11.12
C LEU A 37 1.35 2.32 -10.47
N ILE A 38 0.34 1.59 -10.02
CA ILE A 38 0.56 0.30 -9.36
C ILE A 38 1.19 -0.69 -10.32
N ASN A 39 0.74 -0.71 -11.57
CA ASN A 39 1.28 -1.64 -12.57
C ASN A 39 2.76 -1.38 -12.86
N LYS A 40 3.22 -0.15 -12.73
CA LYS A 40 4.62 0.21 -12.97
C LYS A 40 5.50 0.15 -11.74
N ALA A 41 4.91 -0.03 -10.56
CA ALA A 41 5.66 -0.07 -9.31
C ALA A 41 6.45 -1.37 -9.19
N LYS A 42 7.62 -1.30 -8.57
CA LYS A 42 8.38 -2.50 -8.23
C LYS A 42 7.84 -3.17 -6.97
N PHE A 43 7.30 -2.39 -6.07
CA PHE A 43 6.77 -2.87 -4.80
C PHE A 43 5.66 -1.93 -4.35
N VAL A 44 4.59 -2.49 -3.81
CA VAL A 44 3.44 -1.72 -3.34
C VAL A 44 3.23 -1.96 -1.86
N ILE A 45 3.08 -0.89 -1.09
CA ILE A 45 2.68 -0.96 0.31
C ILE A 45 1.35 -0.25 0.45
N SER A 46 0.37 -0.93 1.01
CA SER A 46 -0.98 -0.39 1.12
C SER A 46 -1.64 -0.85 2.41
N ASN A 47 -2.58 -0.07 2.88
CA ASN A 47 -3.56 -0.53 3.86
C ASN A 47 -4.57 -1.44 3.17
N ASP A 48 -5.49 -2.00 3.95
CA ASP A 48 -6.58 -2.84 3.46
C ASP A 48 -7.64 -1.97 2.77
N THR A 49 -7.36 -1.59 1.52
CA THR A 49 -8.20 -0.68 0.73
C THR A 49 -8.23 -1.12 -0.73
N GLY A 50 -8.94 -0.37 -1.58
CA GLY A 50 -9.01 -0.63 -3.01
C GLY A 50 -7.65 -0.81 -3.70
N PRO A 51 -6.67 0.05 -3.44
CA PRO A 51 -5.34 -0.12 -4.03
C PRO A 51 -4.68 -1.47 -3.74
N ALA A 52 -4.91 -2.04 -2.54
CA ALA A 52 -4.38 -3.36 -2.20
C ALA A 52 -4.99 -4.44 -3.11
N HIS A 53 -6.27 -4.37 -3.36
CA HIS A 53 -6.94 -5.32 -4.27
C HIS A 53 -6.40 -5.19 -5.70
N ILE A 54 -6.18 -3.98 -6.16
CA ILE A 54 -5.60 -3.73 -7.49
C ILE A 54 -4.21 -4.36 -7.59
N ALA A 55 -3.35 -4.12 -6.61
CA ALA A 55 -2.00 -4.66 -6.60
C ALA A 55 -2.00 -6.18 -6.59
N SER A 56 -2.90 -6.78 -5.81
CA SER A 56 -3.05 -8.23 -5.74
C SER A 56 -3.46 -8.81 -7.09
N HIS A 57 -4.45 -8.22 -7.74
CA HIS A 57 -4.94 -8.69 -9.04
C HIS A 57 -3.91 -8.51 -10.16
N LEU A 58 -3.05 -7.51 -10.06
CA LEU A 58 -1.96 -7.29 -11.00
C LEU A 58 -0.73 -8.14 -10.70
N ASP A 59 -0.82 -8.96 -9.65
CA ASP A 59 0.27 -9.85 -9.23
C ASP A 59 1.55 -9.10 -8.90
N LYS A 60 1.41 -7.93 -8.26
CA LYS A 60 2.56 -7.11 -7.88
C LYS A 60 3.19 -7.64 -6.59
N LYS A 61 4.49 -7.46 -6.46
CA LYS A 61 5.14 -7.64 -5.17
C LYS A 61 4.67 -6.55 -4.24
N GLY A 62 4.33 -6.93 -3.03
CA GLY A 62 3.85 -5.92 -2.10
C GLY A 62 3.51 -6.44 -0.74
N LEU A 63 3.09 -5.51 0.09
CA LEU A 63 2.75 -5.72 1.47
C LEU A 63 1.47 -4.95 1.78
N VAL A 64 0.50 -5.63 2.34
CA VAL A 64 -0.73 -4.98 2.81
C VAL A 64 -0.77 -5.06 4.34
N LEU A 65 -1.10 -3.93 4.97
CA LEU A 65 -1.15 -3.80 6.42
C LEU A 65 -2.58 -3.94 6.90
N PHE A 66 -2.80 -4.91 7.79
CA PHE A 66 -4.13 -5.20 8.33
C PHE A 66 -4.19 -4.91 9.83
N GLY A 67 -5.34 -4.41 10.27
CA GLY A 67 -5.70 -4.39 11.67
C GLY A 67 -6.34 -5.70 12.10
N SER A 68 -6.90 -5.73 13.31
CA SER A 68 -7.30 -6.95 14.01
C SER A 68 -8.48 -7.71 13.41
N HIS A 69 -9.27 -7.11 12.55
CA HIS A 69 -10.60 -7.63 12.19
C HIS A 69 -10.75 -8.00 10.72
N THR A 70 -9.69 -8.30 10.02
CA THR A 70 -9.73 -8.38 8.55
C THR A 70 -9.26 -9.72 7.98
N THR A 71 -9.41 -10.81 8.71
CA THR A 71 -8.90 -12.12 8.30
C THR A 71 -9.45 -12.61 6.95
N ALA A 72 -10.76 -12.43 6.72
CA ALA A 72 -11.36 -12.85 5.47
C ALA A 72 -10.84 -12.05 4.28
N LYS A 73 -10.65 -10.75 4.47
CA LYS A 73 -10.08 -9.87 3.45
C LYS A 73 -8.61 -10.22 3.18
N LYS A 74 -7.87 -10.56 4.22
CA LYS A 74 -6.48 -11.00 4.09
C LYS A 74 -6.39 -12.19 3.14
N VAL A 75 -7.25 -13.20 3.32
CA VAL A 75 -7.25 -14.40 2.47
C VAL A 75 -7.53 -14.03 1.02
N SER A 76 -8.45 -13.08 0.76
CA SER A 76 -8.81 -12.70 -0.61
C SER A 76 -7.74 -11.86 -1.29
N ILE A 77 -6.89 -11.16 -0.53
CA ILE A 77 -5.87 -10.26 -1.08
C ILE A 77 -4.52 -10.97 -1.23
N GLU A 78 -4.15 -11.82 -0.28
CA GLU A 78 -2.83 -12.47 -0.33
C GLU A 78 -2.69 -13.40 -1.51
N ASN A 79 -1.53 -13.35 -2.15
CA ASN A 79 -1.10 -14.32 -3.15
C ASN A 79 0.41 -14.52 -2.99
N PHE A 80 1.05 -15.19 -3.95
CA PHE A 80 2.48 -15.50 -3.85
C PHE A 80 3.34 -14.26 -3.70
N ASN A 81 3.02 -13.18 -4.40
CA ASN A 81 3.83 -11.97 -4.43
C ASN A 81 3.35 -10.88 -3.46
N PHE A 82 2.06 -10.87 -3.13
CA PHE A 82 1.46 -9.81 -2.33
C PHE A 82 1.04 -10.38 -0.98
N LYS A 83 1.77 -10.00 0.06
CA LYS A 83 1.61 -10.60 1.38
C LYS A 83 1.00 -9.63 2.37
N ALA A 84 0.36 -10.17 3.39
CA ALA A 84 -0.24 -9.38 4.46
C ALA A 84 0.64 -9.37 5.70
N LEU A 85 0.66 -8.23 6.38
CA LEU A 85 1.22 -8.07 7.70
C LEU A 85 0.07 -7.64 8.61
N THR A 86 -0.30 -8.52 9.54
CA THR A 86 -1.45 -8.31 10.41
C THR A 86 -1.00 -8.00 11.81
N VAL A 87 -1.55 -6.94 12.39
CA VAL A 87 -1.34 -6.57 13.78
C VAL A 87 -2.68 -6.29 14.42
N GLN A 88 -2.74 -6.39 15.74
CA GLN A 88 -3.96 -6.11 16.46
C GLN A 88 -4.36 -4.64 16.36
N ASN A 89 -3.38 -3.75 16.39
CA ASN A 89 -3.58 -2.32 16.24
C ASN A 89 -2.47 -1.78 15.33
N LEU A 90 -2.84 -1.12 14.24
CA LEU A 90 -1.87 -0.58 13.28
C LEU A 90 -0.92 0.43 13.93
N GLU A 91 -1.36 1.13 14.97
CA GLU A 91 -0.49 2.07 15.68
C GLU A 91 0.67 1.37 16.39
N ASP A 92 0.53 0.09 16.72
CA ASP A 92 1.57 -0.69 17.37
C ASP A 92 2.57 -1.27 16.37
N LEU A 93 2.33 -1.13 15.09
CA LEU A 93 3.21 -1.65 14.04
C LEU A 93 4.39 -0.72 13.87
N SER A 94 5.59 -1.21 14.15
CA SER A 94 6.80 -0.39 14.05
C SER A 94 7.26 -0.22 12.61
N VAL A 95 7.89 0.92 12.35
CA VAL A 95 8.51 1.21 11.04
C VAL A 95 9.58 0.17 10.73
N GLU A 96 10.36 -0.24 11.72
CA GLU A 96 11.42 -1.23 11.57
C GLU A 96 10.87 -2.58 11.10
N THR A 97 9.74 -3.02 11.64
CA THR A 97 9.11 -4.27 11.25
C THR A 97 8.68 -4.22 9.79
N VAL A 98 8.01 -3.14 9.39
CA VAL A 98 7.57 -2.97 8.01
C VAL A 98 8.77 -2.90 7.07
N LEU A 99 9.76 -2.10 7.41
CA LEU A 99 10.95 -1.90 6.58
C LEU A 99 11.73 -3.21 6.41
N SER A 100 11.87 -3.99 7.47
CA SER A 100 12.53 -5.29 7.42
C SER A 100 11.82 -6.25 6.45
N ASP A 101 10.50 -6.30 6.54
CA ASP A 101 9.69 -7.14 5.66
C ASP A 101 9.82 -6.69 4.20
N VAL A 102 9.73 -5.39 3.95
CA VAL A 102 9.90 -4.84 2.59
C VAL A 102 11.26 -5.20 2.03
N LYS A 103 12.34 -5.03 2.79
CA LYS A 103 13.69 -5.34 2.33
C LYS A 103 13.84 -6.82 1.99
N SER A 104 13.26 -7.69 2.78
CA SER A 104 13.35 -9.13 2.52
C SER A 104 12.62 -9.54 1.23
N ARG A 105 11.56 -8.81 0.87
CA ARG A 105 10.74 -9.13 -0.31
C ARG A 105 11.21 -8.43 -1.58
N LEU A 106 11.92 -7.31 -1.47
CA LEU A 106 12.45 -6.59 -2.63
C LEU A 106 13.52 -7.38 -3.36
N ASN A 107 14.25 -8.19 -2.62
CA ASN A 107 15.28 -9.05 -3.17
C ASN A 107 14.71 -10.45 -3.43
#